data_d85013f10eb9246238255d868cbe960c
#
_entry.id   d85013f10eb9246238255d868cbe960c
#
_cell.length_a   1.000
_cell.length_b   1.000
_cell.length_c   1.000
_cell.angle_alpha   90.00
_cell.angle_beta   90.00
_cell.angle_gamma   90.00
#
_symmetry.space_group_name_H-M   'P 1'
#
loop_
_entity.id
_entity.type
_entity.pdbx_description
1 polymer ?
#
loop_
_entity_poly.entity_id
_entity_poly.type
_entity_poly.pdbx_seq_one_letter_code
_entity_poly.pdbx_strand_id
1 'polypeptide(L)'
;MLKVRRSKLYTLWFGWYSRRQFRRYFNSVRVFMHPGVQEMDQGTPVVFYANHACWWDGFWSQLCTEEFFHQNLHIIIEYQQLRKHRFFTRIGAFSLDRSRPRSALSTIHYAAELLTAKSERQNSLWIFPQGKIESVDKRPLFFFKGTASIVSRVLDTIPGVYLVSVVSRIEYLDEQKPELILSFREPLLVTPTEFPGQNALTAYMQRMTETHLDELKEMIINRTLDDARIIVLGTLSINKRIEAIRRFLHLSNA
;
A
#
# COMPACT_ATOMS: atom_id res chain seq x y z
N MET A 1 23.02 -1.98 3.37
CA MET A 1 21.61 -2.22 2.94
C MET A 1 21.20 -3.63 3.38
N LEU A 2 20.00 -3.80 3.93
CA LEU A 2 19.37 -5.09 4.20
C LEU A 2 18.57 -5.49 2.95
N LYS A 3 18.87 -6.66 2.38
CA LYS A 3 18.24 -7.19 1.17
C LYS A 3 17.04 -8.09 1.49
N VAL A 4 16.18 -8.33 0.52
CA VAL A 4 15.07 -9.29 0.58
C VAL A 4 15.61 -10.70 0.88
N ARG A 5 14.91 -11.42 1.77
CA ARG A 5 15.21 -12.81 2.16
C ARG A 5 13.90 -13.61 2.21
N ARG A 6 13.13 -13.56 1.12
CA ARG A 6 11.77 -14.10 1.05
C ARG A 6 11.67 -15.54 1.57
N SER A 7 10.61 -15.80 2.34
CA SER A 7 10.24 -17.14 2.83
C SER A 7 8.74 -17.35 2.60
N LYS A 8 8.38 -18.34 1.79
CA LYS A 8 6.98 -18.65 1.49
C LYS A 8 6.17 -18.94 2.76
N LEU A 9 6.68 -19.79 3.66
CA LEU A 9 6.01 -20.12 4.92
C LEU A 9 5.81 -18.90 5.81
N TYR A 10 6.84 -18.04 5.88
CA TYR A 10 6.74 -16.83 6.68
C TYR A 10 5.74 -15.82 6.08
N THR A 11 5.68 -15.69 4.76
CA THR A 11 4.71 -14.83 4.08
C THR A 11 3.28 -15.29 4.36
N LEU A 12 2.99 -16.58 4.28
CA LEU A 12 1.68 -17.15 4.63
C LEU A 12 1.30 -16.90 6.09
N TRP A 13 2.23 -17.17 7.02
CA TRP A 13 2.03 -16.90 8.44
C TRP A 13 1.77 -15.41 8.71
N PHE A 14 2.55 -14.53 8.08
CA PHE A 14 2.40 -13.09 8.25
C PHE A 14 1.07 -12.57 7.67
N GLY A 15 0.60 -13.11 6.55
CA GLY A 15 -0.71 -12.81 5.99
C GLY A 15 -1.85 -13.16 6.95
N TRP A 16 -1.80 -14.38 7.54
CA TRP A 16 -2.75 -14.78 8.58
C TRP A 16 -2.68 -13.85 9.80
N TYR A 17 -1.46 -13.55 10.28
CA TYR A 17 -1.24 -12.64 11.41
C TYR A 17 -1.79 -11.24 11.13
N SER A 18 -1.48 -10.67 9.95
CA SER A 18 -1.98 -9.36 9.51
C SER A 18 -3.52 -9.31 9.51
N ARG A 19 -4.18 -10.30 8.90
CA ARG A 19 -5.65 -10.37 8.90
C ARG A 19 -6.23 -10.43 10.31
N ARG A 20 -5.61 -11.18 11.20
CA ARG A 20 -6.00 -11.24 12.61
C ARG A 20 -5.86 -9.88 13.30
N GLN A 21 -4.78 -9.12 13.02
CA GLN A 21 -4.59 -7.78 13.57
C GLN A 21 -5.66 -6.82 13.05
N PHE A 22 -5.94 -6.80 11.74
CA PHE A 22 -6.99 -5.96 11.19
C PHE A 22 -8.36 -6.27 11.81
N ARG A 23 -8.74 -7.54 11.95
CA ARG A 23 -9.98 -7.95 12.62
C ARG A 23 -10.08 -7.46 14.07
N ARG A 24 -8.94 -7.38 14.75
CA ARG A 24 -8.91 -6.93 16.15
C ARG A 24 -9.05 -5.43 16.30
N TYR A 25 -8.38 -4.66 15.44
CA TYR A 25 -8.22 -3.21 15.63
C TYR A 25 -9.17 -2.38 14.77
N PHE A 26 -9.71 -2.91 13.71
CA PHE A 26 -10.61 -2.20 12.79
C PHE A 26 -12.01 -2.80 12.81
N ASN A 27 -13.00 -1.96 12.49
CA ASN A 27 -14.37 -2.40 12.21
C ASN A 27 -14.43 -3.07 10.83
N SER A 28 -13.79 -2.46 9.85
CA SER A 28 -13.64 -3.05 8.51
C SER A 28 -12.37 -2.53 7.82
N VAL A 29 -11.93 -3.26 6.79
CA VAL A 29 -10.98 -2.78 5.77
C VAL A 29 -11.74 -2.73 4.45
N ARG A 30 -11.94 -1.53 3.92
CA ARG A 30 -12.66 -1.26 2.68
C ARG A 30 -11.69 -0.86 1.58
N VAL A 31 -11.94 -1.33 0.37
CA VAL A 31 -11.08 -1.05 -0.79
C VAL A 31 -11.93 -0.61 -1.97
N PHE A 32 -11.66 0.60 -2.44
CA PHE A 32 -12.05 1.06 -3.77
C PHE A 32 -10.93 0.72 -4.74
N MET A 33 -11.25 0.09 -5.85
CA MET A 33 -10.24 -0.29 -6.83
C MET A 33 -10.74 -0.02 -8.23
N HIS A 34 -10.00 0.80 -8.98
CA HIS A 34 -10.26 0.99 -10.39
C HIS A 34 -10.08 -0.34 -11.15
N PRO A 35 -11.02 -0.75 -12.02
CA PRO A 35 -10.95 -2.05 -12.71
C PRO A 35 -9.63 -2.30 -13.44
N GLY A 36 -9.07 -1.30 -14.11
CA GLY A 36 -7.80 -1.39 -14.81
C GLY A 36 -6.61 -1.87 -13.96
N VAL A 37 -6.70 -1.77 -12.61
CA VAL A 37 -5.64 -2.29 -11.72
C VAL A 37 -5.55 -3.82 -11.77
N GLN A 38 -6.68 -4.51 -11.99
CA GLN A 38 -6.72 -5.96 -12.14
C GLN A 38 -6.45 -6.42 -13.58
N GLU A 39 -6.55 -5.50 -14.53
CA GLU A 39 -6.34 -5.73 -15.96
C GLU A 39 -4.90 -5.45 -16.42
N MET A 40 -4.01 -5.03 -15.52
CA MET A 40 -2.60 -4.80 -15.84
C MET A 40 -1.94 -6.06 -16.40
N ASP A 41 -1.12 -5.87 -17.44
CA ASP A 41 -0.29 -6.95 -17.96
C ASP A 41 0.67 -7.50 -16.89
N GLN A 42 0.63 -8.80 -16.65
CA GLN A 42 1.39 -9.46 -15.60
C GLN A 42 2.90 -9.55 -15.91
N GLY A 43 3.30 -9.34 -17.16
CA GLY A 43 4.71 -9.28 -17.57
C GLY A 43 5.37 -7.94 -17.27
N THR A 44 4.59 -6.88 -17.10
CA THR A 44 5.07 -5.52 -16.83
C THR A 44 5.07 -5.25 -15.32
N PRO A 45 6.20 -4.81 -14.71
CA PRO A 45 6.24 -4.55 -13.29
C PRO A 45 5.37 -3.35 -12.88
N VAL A 46 4.98 -3.31 -11.60
CA VAL A 46 4.15 -2.23 -11.06
C VAL A 46 4.78 -1.57 -9.83
N VAL A 47 4.67 -0.25 -9.75
CA VAL A 47 5.03 0.54 -8.59
C VAL A 47 3.74 1.15 -8.00
N PHE A 48 3.36 0.66 -6.83
CA PHE A 48 2.32 1.27 -6.01
C PHE A 48 2.94 2.36 -5.16
N TYR A 49 2.59 3.61 -5.41
CA TYR A 49 3.04 4.73 -4.59
C TYR A 49 1.88 5.25 -3.74
N ALA A 50 2.11 5.36 -2.44
CA ALA A 50 1.04 5.65 -1.49
C ALA A 50 1.40 6.78 -0.51
N ASN A 51 0.37 7.45 0.05
CA ASN A 51 0.56 8.31 1.20
C ASN A 51 1.01 7.49 2.42
N HIS A 52 1.80 8.11 3.29
CA HIS A 52 2.29 7.48 4.52
C HIS A 52 1.65 8.13 5.73
N ALA A 53 0.51 7.61 6.15
CA ALA A 53 -0.33 8.21 7.18
C ALA A 53 -0.27 7.48 8.53
N CYS A 54 0.11 6.20 8.54
CA CYS A 54 0.05 5.43 9.76
C CYS A 54 1.01 4.22 9.77
N TRP A 55 1.13 3.60 10.95
CA TRP A 55 1.95 2.41 11.14
C TRP A 55 1.44 1.18 10.36
N TRP A 56 0.16 1.14 10.00
CA TRP A 56 -0.46 0.01 9.30
C TRP A 56 -0.10 -0.09 7.82
N ASP A 57 0.58 0.92 7.26
CA ASP A 57 0.80 1.02 5.82
C ASP A 57 1.56 -0.18 5.23
N GLY A 58 2.56 -0.72 5.94
CA GLY A 58 3.23 -1.94 5.52
C GLY A 58 2.38 -3.21 5.62
N PHE A 59 1.38 -3.22 6.51
CA PHE A 59 0.50 -4.38 6.70
C PHE A 59 -0.59 -4.45 5.64
N TRP A 60 -1.24 -3.30 5.33
CA TRP A 60 -2.28 -3.32 4.31
C TRP A 60 -1.72 -3.47 2.89
N SER A 61 -0.48 -3.02 2.62
CA SER A 61 0.21 -3.31 1.36
C SER A 61 0.34 -4.81 1.13
N GLN A 62 0.78 -5.55 2.14
CA GLN A 62 0.84 -7.02 2.10
C GLN A 62 -0.55 -7.64 1.94
N LEU A 63 -1.54 -7.16 2.71
CA LEU A 63 -2.90 -7.64 2.66
C LEU A 63 -3.51 -7.48 1.26
N CYS A 64 -3.38 -6.32 0.65
CA CYS A 64 -3.87 -6.06 -0.71
C CYS A 64 -3.14 -6.91 -1.76
N THR A 65 -1.82 -7.08 -1.61
CA THR A 65 -1.05 -7.93 -2.53
C THR A 65 -1.51 -9.39 -2.50
N GLU A 66 -1.83 -9.92 -1.33
CA GLU A 66 -2.37 -11.29 -1.20
C GLU A 66 -3.80 -11.42 -1.68
N GLU A 67 -4.64 -10.41 -1.40
CA GLU A 67 -6.07 -10.45 -1.73
C GLU A 67 -6.34 -10.31 -3.23
N PHE A 68 -5.61 -9.42 -3.90
CA PHE A 68 -5.96 -9.00 -5.26
C PHE A 68 -4.96 -9.42 -6.34
N PHE A 69 -3.66 -9.49 -6.00
CA PHE A 69 -2.64 -9.45 -7.05
C PHE A 69 -1.78 -10.70 -7.14
N HIS A 70 -1.57 -11.40 -6.05
CA HIS A 70 -0.66 -12.56 -5.97
C HIS A 70 0.75 -12.30 -6.52
N GLN A 71 1.22 -11.05 -6.42
CA GLN A 71 2.48 -10.56 -6.96
C GLN A 71 3.68 -10.89 -6.07
N ASN A 72 4.89 -10.71 -6.61
CA ASN A 72 6.11 -10.63 -5.81
C ASN A 72 6.21 -9.26 -5.16
N LEU A 73 5.63 -9.13 -3.98
CA LEU A 73 5.70 -7.91 -3.18
C LEU A 73 7.14 -7.53 -2.86
N HIS A 74 7.51 -6.29 -3.13
CA HIS A 74 8.68 -5.64 -2.58
C HIS A 74 8.24 -4.35 -1.87
N ILE A 75 8.86 -4.04 -0.72
CA ILE A 75 8.54 -2.82 0.04
C ILE A 75 9.81 -2.19 0.58
N ILE A 76 9.91 -0.86 0.43
CA ILE A 76 11.05 -0.10 0.95
C ILE A 76 10.75 0.35 2.37
N ILE A 77 11.65 0.02 3.30
CA ILE A 77 11.57 0.43 4.70
C ILE A 77 12.87 1.14 5.08
N GLU A 78 12.75 2.20 5.89
CA GLU A 78 13.91 2.92 6.42
C GLU A 78 14.83 1.95 7.20
N TYR A 79 16.17 2.09 7.00
CA TYR A 79 17.18 1.14 7.50
C TYR A 79 17.10 0.90 9.01
N GLN A 80 16.92 1.95 9.81
CA GLN A 80 16.86 1.82 11.27
C GLN A 80 15.65 1.02 11.72
N GLN A 81 14.50 1.20 11.06
CA GLN A 81 13.28 0.46 11.33
C GLN A 81 13.41 -1.00 10.89
N LEU A 82 13.92 -1.24 9.68
CA LEU A 82 14.09 -2.61 9.19
C LEU A 82 15.14 -3.38 10.01
N ARG A 83 16.16 -2.70 10.53
CA ARG A 83 17.16 -3.31 11.43
C ARG A 83 16.55 -3.82 12.73
N LYS A 84 15.58 -3.08 13.28
CA LYS A 84 14.81 -3.49 14.48
C LYS A 84 13.86 -4.65 14.18
N HIS A 85 13.29 -4.67 12.99
CA HIS A 85 12.25 -5.61 12.57
C HIS A 85 12.69 -6.42 11.34
N ARG A 86 13.85 -7.09 11.42
CA ARG A 86 14.46 -7.84 10.30
C ARG A 86 13.55 -8.89 9.67
N PHE A 87 12.55 -9.35 10.40
CA PHE A 87 11.61 -10.32 9.88
C PHE A 87 10.85 -9.84 8.64
N PHE A 88 10.64 -8.53 8.47
CA PHE A 88 10.03 -7.98 7.26
C PHE A 88 10.81 -8.28 5.98
N THR A 89 12.12 -8.54 6.06
CA THR A 89 12.88 -8.99 4.88
C THR A 89 12.35 -10.32 4.34
N ARG A 90 11.71 -11.15 5.17
CA ARG A 90 11.14 -12.45 4.78
C ARG A 90 9.84 -12.32 4.00
N ILE A 91 9.18 -11.18 4.02
CA ILE A 91 7.98 -10.89 3.24
C ILE A 91 8.24 -9.96 2.04
N GLY A 92 9.48 -9.61 1.76
CA GLY A 92 9.85 -8.81 0.61
C GLY A 92 10.36 -7.40 0.93
N ALA A 93 10.54 -7.05 2.21
CA ALA A 93 11.10 -5.75 2.57
C ALA A 93 12.61 -5.68 2.37
N PHE A 94 13.09 -4.49 1.97
CA PHE A 94 14.50 -4.14 1.92
C PHE A 94 14.72 -2.70 2.37
N SER A 95 15.95 -2.35 2.74
CA SER A 95 16.19 -1.09 3.44
C SER A 95 16.67 0.03 2.55
N LEU A 96 16.21 1.25 2.89
CA LEU A 96 16.73 2.52 2.42
C LEU A 96 17.40 3.25 3.61
N ASP A 97 18.65 3.67 3.44
CA ASP A 97 19.35 4.56 4.37
C ASP A 97 19.55 5.93 3.70
N ARG A 98 18.71 6.88 4.03
CA ARG A 98 18.75 8.24 3.46
C ARG A 98 19.86 9.10 4.02
N SER A 99 20.42 8.75 5.17
CA SER A 99 21.55 9.47 5.75
C SER A 99 22.86 9.27 4.97
N ARG A 100 22.89 8.26 4.08
CA ARG A 100 24.07 7.88 3.30
C ARG A 100 23.77 7.88 1.80
N PRO A 101 24.17 8.92 1.03
CA PRO A 101 23.82 9.03 -0.40
C PRO A 101 24.19 7.80 -1.24
N ARG A 102 25.39 7.21 -1.00
CA ARG A 102 25.81 5.98 -1.69
C ARG A 102 24.88 4.78 -1.39
N SER A 103 24.39 4.68 -0.16
CA SER A 103 23.43 3.64 0.23
C SER A 103 22.06 3.85 -0.44
N ALA A 104 21.62 5.10 -0.55
CA ALA A 104 20.37 5.44 -1.25
C ALA A 104 20.45 5.06 -2.73
N LEU A 105 21.56 5.37 -3.42
CA LEU A 105 21.77 4.94 -4.80
C LEU A 105 21.77 3.41 -4.94
N SER A 106 22.46 2.69 -4.05
CA SER A 106 22.46 1.22 -4.05
C SER A 106 21.04 0.66 -3.86
N THR A 107 20.19 1.33 -3.07
CA THR A 107 18.79 0.93 -2.88
C THR A 107 17.96 1.15 -4.14
N ILE A 108 18.17 2.25 -4.86
CA ILE A 108 17.51 2.55 -6.14
C ILE A 108 17.87 1.48 -7.18
N HIS A 109 19.16 1.15 -7.32
CA HIS A 109 19.61 0.11 -8.23
C HIS A 109 18.98 -1.25 -7.87
N TYR A 110 19.03 -1.63 -6.60
CA TYR A 110 18.46 -2.90 -6.14
C TYR A 110 16.95 -2.98 -6.34
N ALA A 111 16.22 -1.89 -6.14
CA ALA A 111 14.79 -1.83 -6.43
C ALA A 111 14.49 -2.05 -7.92
N ALA A 112 15.28 -1.43 -8.80
CA ALA A 112 15.15 -1.63 -10.24
C ALA A 112 15.49 -3.08 -10.65
N GLU A 113 16.54 -3.66 -10.10
CA GLU A 113 16.89 -5.09 -10.30
C GLU A 113 15.75 -6.02 -9.89
N LEU A 114 15.10 -5.77 -8.75
CA LEU A 114 13.97 -6.57 -8.28
C LEU A 114 12.75 -6.45 -9.21
N LEU A 115 12.46 -5.25 -9.71
CA LEU A 115 11.34 -5.01 -10.61
C LEU A 115 11.56 -5.63 -11.99
N THR A 116 12.79 -5.62 -12.51
CA THR A 116 13.14 -6.14 -13.85
C THR A 116 13.57 -7.61 -13.84
N ALA A 117 13.64 -8.24 -12.67
CA ALA A 117 13.98 -9.65 -12.54
C ALA A 117 12.95 -10.54 -13.23
N LYS A 118 13.42 -11.55 -13.97
CA LYS A 118 12.52 -12.56 -14.55
C LYS A 118 11.82 -13.33 -13.44
N SER A 119 10.52 -13.47 -13.54
CA SER A 119 9.70 -14.13 -12.55
C SER A 119 8.40 -14.66 -13.18
N GLU A 120 7.85 -15.74 -12.59
CA GLU A 120 6.53 -16.27 -12.95
C GLU A 120 5.38 -15.37 -12.49
N ARG A 121 5.63 -14.50 -11.53
CA ARG A 121 4.65 -13.55 -10.98
C ARG A 121 5.10 -12.14 -11.27
N GLN A 122 4.17 -11.25 -11.50
CA GLN A 122 4.44 -9.83 -11.64
C GLN A 122 5.24 -9.30 -10.43
N ASN A 123 6.33 -8.58 -10.69
CA ASN A 123 7.06 -7.90 -9.64
C ASN A 123 6.38 -6.58 -9.27
N SER A 124 6.17 -6.35 -7.99
CA SER A 124 5.58 -5.11 -7.48
C SER A 124 6.44 -4.46 -6.42
N LEU A 125 6.47 -3.13 -6.44
CA LEU A 125 7.13 -2.31 -5.43
C LEU A 125 6.10 -1.41 -4.76
N TRP A 126 5.98 -1.54 -3.44
CA TRP A 126 5.24 -0.62 -2.61
C TRP A 126 6.19 0.42 -2.02
N ILE A 127 5.88 1.68 -2.23
CA ILE A 127 6.71 2.79 -1.77
C ILE A 127 5.86 3.93 -1.23
N PHE A 128 6.35 4.58 -0.19
CA PHE A 128 5.75 5.74 0.45
C PHE A 128 6.67 6.95 0.22
N PRO A 129 6.45 7.74 -0.85
CA PRO A 129 7.41 8.75 -1.30
C PRO A 129 7.65 9.89 -0.32
N GLN A 130 6.74 10.12 0.65
CA GLN A 130 6.93 11.08 1.74
C GLN A 130 8.10 10.68 2.66
N GLY A 131 8.40 9.38 2.76
CA GLY A 131 9.51 8.83 3.53
C GLY A 131 9.38 8.98 5.05
N LYS A 132 8.27 9.49 5.55
CA LYS A 132 7.91 9.59 6.97
C LYS A 132 6.40 9.60 7.10
N ILE A 133 5.91 9.19 8.27
CA ILE A 133 4.48 9.28 8.60
C ILE A 133 4.12 10.74 8.81
N GLU A 134 3.11 11.21 8.08
CA GLU A 134 2.56 12.56 8.19
C GLU A 134 1.03 12.50 8.26
N SER A 135 0.40 13.55 8.80
CA SER A 135 -1.05 13.66 8.79
C SER A 135 -1.60 13.51 7.37
N VAL A 136 -2.66 12.75 7.22
CA VAL A 136 -3.35 12.51 5.94
C VAL A 136 -3.93 13.80 5.33
N ASP A 137 -4.21 14.80 6.16
CA ASP A 137 -4.75 16.10 5.73
C ASP A 137 -3.66 17.18 5.52
N LYS A 138 -2.38 16.83 5.72
CA LYS A 138 -1.29 17.76 5.43
C LYS A 138 -1.22 18.10 3.95
N ARG A 139 -1.17 19.39 3.63
CA ARG A 139 -0.97 19.93 2.29
C ARG A 139 0.05 21.08 2.32
N PRO A 140 0.89 21.26 1.30
CA PRO A 140 1.11 20.28 0.24
C PRO A 140 1.83 19.05 0.77
N LEU A 141 1.67 17.91 0.07
CA LEU A 141 2.51 16.75 0.28
C LEU A 141 3.94 17.08 -0.18
N PHE A 142 4.91 16.36 0.37
CA PHE A 142 6.28 16.41 -0.13
C PHE A 142 6.75 15.01 -0.50
N PHE A 143 7.14 14.82 -1.76
CA PHE A 143 7.66 13.55 -2.27
C PHE A 143 9.15 13.64 -2.57
N PHE A 144 9.91 12.67 -2.06
CA PHE A 144 11.30 12.47 -2.46
C PHE A 144 11.37 11.89 -3.87
N LYS A 145 12.39 12.26 -4.64
CA LYS A 145 12.62 11.81 -6.01
C LYS A 145 12.95 10.31 -6.14
N GLY A 146 13.12 9.59 -5.05
CA GLY A 146 13.53 8.19 -5.04
C GLY A 146 12.66 7.28 -5.89
N THR A 147 11.34 7.47 -5.85
CA THR A 147 10.39 6.69 -6.69
C THR A 147 10.63 6.95 -8.17
N ALA A 148 10.72 8.22 -8.57
CA ALA A 148 10.99 8.60 -9.96
C ALA A 148 12.37 8.10 -10.43
N SER A 149 13.37 8.09 -9.55
CA SER A 149 14.69 7.54 -9.86
C SER A 149 14.67 6.02 -10.06
N ILE A 150 13.86 5.28 -9.30
CA ILE A 150 13.66 3.84 -9.49
C ILE A 150 12.96 3.59 -10.84
N VAL A 151 11.87 4.31 -11.13
CA VAL A 151 11.12 4.20 -12.39
C VAL A 151 12.03 4.49 -13.59
N SER A 152 12.77 5.59 -13.57
CA SER A 152 13.75 5.91 -14.61
C SER A 152 14.74 4.77 -14.83
N ARG A 153 15.26 4.19 -13.75
CA ARG A 153 16.22 3.07 -13.82
C ARG A 153 15.61 1.78 -14.37
N VAL A 154 14.33 1.52 -14.09
CA VAL A 154 13.58 0.39 -14.66
C VAL A 154 13.44 0.59 -16.17
N LEU A 155 13.08 1.79 -16.60
CA LEU A 155 12.91 2.14 -18.01
C LEU A 155 14.20 2.14 -18.82
N ASP A 156 15.38 2.22 -18.20
CA ASP A 156 16.67 1.97 -18.86
C ASP A 156 16.80 0.50 -19.35
N THR A 157 15.97 -0.41 -18.83
CA THR A 157 16.10 -1.87 -19.06
C THR A 157 14.89 -2.48 -19.77
N ILE A 158 13.67 -1.96 -19.51
CA ILE A 158 12.42 -2.49 -20.06
C ILE A 158 11.53 -1.37 -20.60
N PRO A 159 10.60 -1.66 -21.54
CA PRO A 159 9.85 -0.63 -22.27
C PRO A 159 8.80 0.10 -21.44
N GLY A 160 8.39 -0.42 -20.28
CA GLY A 160 7.32 0.19 -19.50
C GLY A 160 7.24 -0.31 -18.07
N VAL A 161 6.61 0.49 -17.20
CA VAL A 161 6.30 0.17 -15.81
C VAL A 161 4.98 0.81 -15.43
N TYR A 162 4.11 0.06 -14.76
CA TYR A 162 2.88 0.63 -14.24
C TYR A 162 3.13 1.45 -12.97
N LEU A 163 2.49 2.61 -12.89
CA LEU A 163 2.36 3.41 -11.68
C LEU A 163 0.91 3.41 -11.23
N VAL A 164 0.68 3.08 -9.97
CA VAL A 164 -0.66 3.10 -9.36
C VAL A 164 -0.64 3.97 -8.11
N SER A 165 -1.45 5.04 -8.11
CA SER A 165 -1.69 5.82 -6.91
C SER A 165 -2.57 5.04 -5.97
N VAL A 166 -2.12 4.89 -4.73
CA VAL A 166 -2.90 4.27 -3.65
C VAL A 166 -2.99 5.25 -2.49
N VAL A 167 -4.18 5.45 -1.96
CA VAL A 167 -4.35 6.28 -0.77
C VAL A 167 -5.06 5.52 0.33
N SER A 168 -4.68 5.84 1.57
CA SER A 168 -5.24 5.25 2.77
C SER A 168 -5.72 6.33 3.73
N ARG A 169 -6.89 6.10 4.35
CA ARG A 169 -7.42 6.87 5.47
C ARG A 169 -7.95 5.93 6.55
N ILE A 170 -7.78 6.34 7.81
CA ILE A 170 -8.35 5.67 8.96
C ILE A 170 -9.37 6.64 9.55
N GLU A 171 -10.63 6.21 9.60
CA GLU A 171 -11.74 7.06 10.04
C GLU A 171 -12.62 6.35 11.06
N TYR A 172 -13.05 7.10 12.07
CA TYR A 172 -14.09 6.65 12.99
C TYR A 172 -15.44 7.09 12.42
N LEU A 173 -16.22 6.13 11.94
CA LEU A 173 -17.55 6.39 11.39
C LEU A 173 -18.62 6.12 12.45
N ASP A 174 -19.41 5.07 12.28
CA ASP A 174 -20.55 4.78 13.16
C ASP A 174 -20.20 3.80 14.29
N GLU A 175 -19.03 3.19 14.23
CA GLU A 175 -18.59 2.16 15.18
C GLU A 175 -17.46 2.64 16.09
N GLN A 176 -17.32 1.98 17.25
CA GLN A 176 -16.25 2.26 18.20
C GLN A 176 -14.84 2.00 17.64
N LYS A 177 -14.73 1.07 16.69
CA LYS A 177 -13.48 0.80 15.99
C LYS A 177 -13.42 1.59 14.69
N PRO A 178 -12.24 2.09 14.31
CA PRO A 178 -12.10 2.80 13.05
C PRO A 178 -12.27 1.86 11.85
N GLU A 179 -12.52 2.42 10.72
CA GLU A 179 -12.43 1.78 9.42
C GLU A 179 -11.14 2.18 8.73
N LEU A 180 -10.48 1.23 8.08
CA LEU A 180 -9.38 1.50 7.16
C LEU A 180 -9.96 1.50 5.75
N ILE A 181 -9.84 2.63 5.08
CA ILE A 181 -10.36 2.85 3.74
C ILE A 181 -9.18 3.06 2.80
N LEU A 182 -9.10 2.22 1.78
CA LEU A 182 -8.06 2.24 0.75
C LEU A 182 -8.69 2.55 -0.59
N SER A 183 -8.01 3.32 -1.42
CA SER A 183 -8.44 3.58 -2.79
C SER A 183 -7.26 3.43 -3.75
N PHE A 184 -7.51 2.74 -4.88
CA PHE A 184 -6.56 2.49 -5.96
C PHE A 184 -7.07 3.17 -7.21
N ARG A 185 -6.28 4.08 -7.78
CA ARG A 185 -6.59 4.74 -9.04
C ARG A 185 -6.22 3.90 -10.25
N GLU A 186 -6.69 4.34 -11.40
CA GLU A 186 -6.31 3.81 -12.70
C GLU A 186 -4.79 3.73 -12.85
N PRO A 187 -4.26 2.58 -13.31
CA PRO A 187 -2.83 2.43 -13.57
C PRO A 187 -2.38 3.32 -14.73
N LEU A 188 -1.27 4.00 -14.55
CA LEU A 188 -0.58 4.69 -15.64
C LEU A 188 0.59 3.82 -16.13
N LEU A 189 0.59 3.43 -17.39
CA LEU A 189 1.75 2.81 -18.01
C LEU A 189 2.75 3.91 -18.39
N VAL A 190 3.88 3.95 -17.68
CA VAL A 190 4.96 4.89 -17.95
C VAL A 190 5.97 4.27 -18.89
N THR A 191 6.28 4.99 -19.96
CA THR A 191 7.31 4.67 -20.96
C THR A 191 8.47 5.68 -20.87
N PRO A 192 9.63 5.45 -21.53
CA PRO A 192 10.78 6.36 -21.46
C PRO A 192 10.49 7.80 -21.90
N THR A 193 9.48 8.01 -22.73
CA THR A 193 9.13 9.32 -23.30
C THR A 193 7.99 10.04 -22.57
N GLU A 194 7.32 9.37 -21.63
CA GLU A 194 6.10 9.89 -20.98
C GLU A 194 6.36 11.14 -20.13
N PHE A 195 7.50 11.21 -19.47
CA PHE A 195 7.85 12.34 -18.61
C PHE A 195 9.22 12.93 -18.99
N PRO A 196 9.35 14.28 -19.01
CA PRO A 196 10.61 14.96 -19.32
C PRO A 196 11.66 14.86 -18.20
N GLY A 197 11.54 13.88 -17.30
CA GLY A 197 12.51 13.57 -16.25
C GLY A 197 11.92 13.37 -14.88
N GLN A 198 12.80 13.04 -13.93
CA GLN A 198 12.41 12.64 -12.57
C GLN A 198 11.66 13.72 -11.78
N ASN A 199 11.94 15.02 -12.05
CA ASN A 199 11.24 16.12 -11.39
C ASN A 199 9.77 16.16 -11.81
N ALA A 200 9.50 16.04 -13.11
CA ALA A 200 8.16 16.06 -13.67
C ALA A 200 7.34 14.85 -13.15
N LEU A 201 7.95 13.66 -13.17
CA LEU A 201 7.31 12.46 -12.65
C LEU A 201 7.02 12.56 -11.14
N THR A 202 7.97 13.10 -10.35
CA THR A 202 7.75 13.29 -8.91
C THR A 202 6.61 14.27 -8.65
N ALA A 203 6.58 15.39 -9.36
CA ALA A 203 5.51 16.38 -9.26
C ALA A 203 4.14 15.82 -9.69
N TYR A 204 4.11 14.99 -10.74
CA TYR A 204 2.91 14.29 -11.16
C TYR A 204 2.38 13.37 -10.06
N MET A 205 3.22 12.48 -9.51
CA MET A 205 2.82 11.56 -8.44
C MET A 205 2.31 12.31 -7.21
N GLN A 206 2.97 13.41 -6.83
CA GLN A 206 2.55 14.24 -5.69
C GLN A 206 1.16 14.82 -5.91
N ARG A 207 0.93 15.54 -7.02
CA ARG A 207 -0.39 16.12 -7.34
C ARG A 207 -1.47 15.05 -7.45
N MET A 208 -1.16 13.92 -8.10
CA MET A 208 -2.10 12.80 -8.23
C MET A 208 -2.51 12.24 -6.86
N THR A 209 -1.56 12.10 -5.93
CA THR A 209 -1.86 11.62 -4.57
C THR A 209 -2.68 12.65 -3.79
N GLU A 210 -2.40 13.95 -3.93
CA GLU A 210 -3.18 15.00 -3.29
C GLU A 210 -4.64 14.98 -3.76
N THR A 211 -4.85 14.99 -5.08
CA THR A 211 -6.20 14.89 -5.68
C THR A 211 -6.91 13.61 -5.22
N HIS A 212 -6.23 12.48 -5.24
CA HIS A 212 -6.79 11.19 -4.85
C HIS A 212 -7.21 11.15 -3.36
N LEU A 213 -6.40 11.75 -2.48
CA LEU A 213 -6.75 11.90 -1.05
C LEU A 213 -7.96 12.80 -0.83
N ASP A 214 -8.06 13.88 -1.60
CA ASP A 214 -9.18 14.82 -1.50
C ASP A 214 -10.47 14.18 -2.01
N GLU A 215 -10.44 13.44 -3.12
CA GLU A 215 -11.57 12.65 -3.62
C GLU A 215 -12.03 11.59 -2.58
N LEU A 216 -11.09 10.83 -2.02
CA LEU A 216 -11.45 9.85 -1.00
C LEU A 216 -12.05 10.51 0.25
N LYS A 217 -11.54 11.69 0.63
CA LYS A 217 -12.09 12.48 1.74
C LYS A 217 -13.54 12.89 1.47
N GLU A 218 -13.83 13.40 0.27
CA GLU A 218 -15.19 13.76 -0.12
C GLU A 218 -16.15 12.55 -0.11
N MET A 219 -15.71 11.40 -0.59
CA MET A 219 -16.49 10.16 -0.51
C MET A 219 -16.82 9.80 0.95
N ILE A 220 -15.87 9.97 1.86
CA ILE A 220 -16.08 9.69 3.29
C ILE A 220 -17.05 10.70 3.92
N ILE A 221 -16.89 12.00 3.63
CA ILE A 221 -17.77 13.06 4.12
C ILE A 221 -19.21 12.82 3.66
N ASN A 222 -19.39 12.45 2.40
CA ASN A 222 -20.70 12.20 1.78
C ASN A 222 -21.24 10.79 2.07
N ARG A 223 -20.53 9.95 2.82
CA ARG A 223 -20.91 8.56 3.14
C ARG A 223 -21.14 7.66 1.92
N THR A 224 -20.50 7.96 0.78
CA THR A 224 -20.60 7.16 -0.45
C THR A 224 -19.57 6.03 -0.45
N LEU A 225 -19.71 5.09 0.49
CA LEU A 225 -18.76 4.00 0.70
C LEU A 225 -19.29 2.62 0.29
N ASP A 226 -20.48 2.54 -0.30
CA ASP A 226 -21.16 1.28 -0.59
C ASP A 226 -20.48 0.45 -1.68
N ASP A 227 -19.84 1.12 -2.65
CA ASP A 227 -19.10 0.47 -3.74
C ASP A 227 -17.73 -0.11 -3.29
N ALA A 228 -17.32 0.16 -2.05
CA ALA A 228 -16.08 -0.38 -1.54
C ALA A 228 -16.20 -1.87 -1.21
N ARG A 229 -15.29 -2.69 -1.74
CA ARG A 229 -15.18 -4.09 -1.34
C ARG A 229 -14.60 -4.20 0.08
N ILE A 230 -15.33 -4.86 0.97
CA ILE A 230 -14.85 -5.19 2.31
C ILE A 230 -13.99 -6.45 2.23
N ILE A 231 -12.69 -6.31 2.50
CA ILE A 231 -11.72 -7.44 2.45
C ILE A 231 -11.42 -8.03 3.83
N VAL A 232 -11.69 -7.25 4.89
CA VAL A 232 -11.63 -7.73 6.27
C VAL A 232 -12.79 -7.12 7.03
N LEU A 233 -13.57 -7.98 7.69
CA LEU A 233 -14.59 -7.56 8.66
C LEU A 233 -14.02 -7.78 10.07
N GLY A 234 -14.07 -6.74 10.89
CA GLY A 234 -13.59 -6.76 12.26
C GLY A 234 -14.44 -7.61 13.19
N THR A 235 -13.92 -7.90 14.37
CA THR A 235 -14.72 -8.50 15.43
C THR A 235 -15.75 -7.50 15.94
N LEU A 236 -16.96 -7.96 16.20
CA LEU A 236 -18.06 -7.12 16.69
C LEU A 236 -17.62 -6.21 17.83
N SER A 237 -18.03 -4.95 17.78
CA SER A 237 -17.89 -4.00 18.87
C SER A 237 -18.68 -4.48 20.11
N ILE A 238 -18.39 -3.92 21.27
CA ILE A 238 -19.09 -4.26 22.50
C ILE A 238 -20.60 -4.02 22.32
N ASN A 239 -20.98 -2.91 21.70
CA ASN A 239 -22.40 -2.57 21.44
C ASN A 239 -23.09 -3.60 20.56
N LYS A 240 -22.48 -3.99 19.44
CA LYS A 240 -23.03 -5.03 18.54
C LYS A 240 -23.11 -6.41 19.23
N ARG A 241 -22.17 -6.71 20.13
CA ARG A 241 -22.26 -7.95 20.93
C ARG A 241 -23.44 -7.91 21.89
N ILE A 242 -23.66 -6.78 22.57
CA ILE A 242 -24.80 -6.58 23.47
C ILE A 242 -26.11 -6.66 22.68
N GLU A 243 -26.20 -6.01 21.53
CA GLU A 243 -27.37 -6.10 20.66
C GLU A 243 -27.64 -7.54 20.17
N ALA A 244 -26.60 -8.25 19.75
CA ALA A 244 -26.72 -9.64 19.35
C ALA A 244 -27.22 -10.54 20.49
N ILE A 245 -26.71 -10.33 21.71
CA ILE A 245 -27.20 -11.04 22.91
C ILE A 245 -28.66 -10.67 23.21
N ARG A 246 -29.01 -9.39 23.15
CA ARG A 246 -30.41 -8.94 23.36
C ARG A 246 -31.36 -9.57 22.34
N ARG A 247 -31.00 -9.57 21.04
CA ARG A 247 -31.81 -10.23 20.00
C ARG A 247 -31.97 -11.72 20.25
N PHE A 248 -30.88 -12.40 20.66
CA PHE A 248 -30.95 -13.82 20.99
C PHE A 248 -31.89 -14.10 22.18
N LEU A 249 -31.80 -13.29 23.24
CA LEU A 249 -32.67 -13.42 24.42
C LEU A 249 -34.14 -13.09 24.10
N HIS A 250 -34.42 -12.12 23.24
CA HIS A 250 -35.78 -11.81 22.78
C HIS A 250 -36.37 -12.89 21.88
N LEU A 251 -35.55 -13.58 21.06
CA LEU A 251 -35.97 -14.71 20.25
C LEU A 251 -36.18 -16.00 21.05
N SER A 252 -35.55 -16.12 22.25
CA SER A 252 -35.75 -17.26 23.15
C SER A 252 -36.99 -17.13 24.04
N ASN A 253 -37.63 -15.96 24.03
CA ASN A 253 -38.85 -15.68 24.84
C ASN A 253 -40.13 -15.57 23.96
N ALA A 254 -40.02 -15.89 22.66
CA ALA A 254 -41.14 -16.03 21.73
C ALA A 254 -41.27 -17.51 21.28
#